data_01c05014f1e848fe56278f30251193b4
#
_entry.id   01c05014f1e848fe56278f30251193b4
#
_cell.length_a   1.000
_cell.length_b   1.000
_cell.length_c   1.000
_cell.angle_alpha   90.00
_cell.angle_beta   90.00
_cell.angle_gamma   90.00
#
_symmetry.space_group_name_H-M   'P 1'
#
loop_
_entity.id
_entity.type
_entity.pdbx_description
1 polymer ?
#
loop_
_entity_poly.entity_id
_entity_poly.type
_entity_poly.pdbx_seq_one_letter_code
_entity_poly.pdbx_strand_id
1 'polypeptide(L)'
;MVVDFKPRKIKFKAWNTDTRLLMRLNSIDCNKGELFKKDHLLLQFTGLYDKQGEEVYDMDVLLIYSDKYLVFWDEEKGGWFYSPLENRANMLPFRETDGVKMKRFCSYFELS
;
A
#
# COMPACT_ATOMS: atom_id res chain seq x y z
N MET A 1 22.84 20.36 17.92
CA MET A 1 22.73 19.46 16.77
C MET A 1 21.44 19.74 16.02
N VAL A 2 21.56 19.96 14.74
CA VAL A 2 20.37 20.22 13.89
C VAL A 2 19.92 18.88 13.31
N VAL A 3 18.66 18.56 13.52
CA VAL A 3 18.06 17.37 12.94
C VAL A 3 17.27 17.79 11.70
N ASP A 4 17.65 17.25 10.54
CA ASP A 4 16.93 17.49 9.30
C ASP A 4 15.66 16.64 9.28
N PHE A 5 14.52 17.28 9.45
CA PHE A 5 13.25 16.63 9.26
C PHE A 5 12.81 16.77 7.81
N LYS A 6 12.77 15.65 7.10
CA LYS A 6 12.22 15.64 5.75
C LYS A 6 10.82 15.06 5.81
N PRO A 7 9.84 15.71 5.19
CA PRO A 7 8.51 15.13 5.09
C PRO A 7 8.58 13.77 4.41
N ARG A 8 7.75 12.85 4.86
CA ARG A 8 7.63 11.55 4.24
C ARG A 8 7.16 11.71 2.80
N LYS A 9 7.74 10.94 1.89
CA LYS A 9 7.31 10.94 0.50
C LYS A 9 5.92 10.33 0.40
N ILE A 10 4.98 11.10 -0.12
CA ILE A 10 3.60 10.68 -0.26
C ILE A 10 3.31 10.44 -1.74
N LYS A 11 3.01 9.19 -2.08
CA LYS A 11 2.68 8.79 -3.44
C LYS A 11 1.45 7.93 -3.45
N PHE A 12 0.78 7.87 -4.59
CA PHE A 12 -0.42 7.08 -4.76
C PHE A 12 -0.41 6.38 -6.11
N LYS A 13 -1.00 5.20 -6.13
CA LYS A 13 -1.55 4.59 -7.33
C LYS A 13 -3.07 4.77 -7.29
N ALA A 14 -3.71 4.64 -8.42
CA ALA A 14 -5.16 4.68 -8.48
C ALA A 14 -5.71 3.43 -9.15
N TRP A 15 -6.74 2.89 -8.55
CA TRP A 15 -7.51 1.79 -9.12
C TRP A 15 -8.80 2.35 -9.71
N ASN A 16 -8.97 2.20 -11.02
CA ASN A 16 -10.21 2.61 -11.68
C ASN A 16 -11.25 1.52 -11.47
N THR A 17 -12.35 1.86 -10.78
CA THR A 17 -13.39 0.89 -10.43
C THR A 17 -14.20 0.44 -11.65
N ASP A 18 -14.28 1.26 -12.68
CA ASP A 18 -15.04 0.93 -13.88
C ASP A 18 -14.23 0.10 -14.87
N THR A 19 -13.01 0.56 -15.20
CA THR A 19 -12.16 -0.13 -16.17
C THR A 19 -11.34 -1.26 -15.54
N ARG A 20 -11.25 -1.30 -14.21
CA ARG A 20 -10.45 -2.27 -13.44
C ARG A 20 -8.98 -2.23 -13.82
N LEU A 21 -8.45 -1.03 -13.97
CA LEU A 21 -7.05 -0.78 -14.28
C LEU A 21 -6.36 -0.09 -13.12
N LEU A 22 -5.15 -0.54 -12.81
CA LEU A 22 -4.27 0.09 -11.84
C LEU A 22 -3.33 1.02 -12.60
N MET A 23 -3.17 2.26 -12.13
CA MET A 23 -2.35 3.24 -12.82
C MET A 23 -1.54 4.09 -11.84
N ARG A 24 -0.42 4.59 -12.32
CA ARG A 24 0.31 5.65 -11.65
C ARG A 24 -0.41 6.98 -11.92
N LEU A 25 -0.41 7.84 -10.92
CA LEU A 25 -1.09 9.12 -11.05
C LEU A 25 -0.12 10.22 -11.47
N ASN A 26 -0.54 11.02 -12.46
CA ASN A 26 0.14 12.26 -12.81
C ASN A 26 -0.41 13.43 -12.00
N SER A 27 -1.66 13.34 -11.57
CA SER A 27 -2.31 14.38 -10.78
C SER A 27 -3.39 13.80 -9.90
N ILE A 28 -3.65 14.46 -8.78
CA ILE A 28 -4.70 14.13 -7.83
C ILE A 28 -5.42 15.43 -7.50
N ASP A 29 -6.76 15.35 -7.40
CA ASP A 29 -7.55 16.48 -6.96
C ASP A 29 -7.49 16.62 -5.45
N CYS A 30 -7.52 17.86 -4.98
CA CYS A 30 -7.50 18.15 -3.56
C CYS A 30 -8.61 19.16 -3.26
N ASN A 31 -9.47 18.82 -2.31
CA ASN A 31 -10.53 19.69 -1.85
C ASN A 31 -10.50 19.75 -0.33
N LYS A 32 -10.32 20.95 0.22
CA LYS A 32 -10.26 21.18 1.68
C LYS A 32 -9.22 20.28 2.37
N GLY A 33 -8.09 20.04 1.70
CA GLY A 33 -7.03 19.20 2.24
C GLY A 33 -7.23 17.71 2.02
N GLU A 34 -8.35 17.29 1.45
CA GLU A 34 -8.65 15.89 1.20
C GLU A 34 -8.36 15.55 -0.26
N LEU A 35 -7.61 14.47 -0.47
CA LEU A 35 -7.25 14.00 -1.80
C LEU A 35 -8.31 13.07 -2.35
N PHE A 36 -8.61 13.23 -3.63
CA PHE A 36 -9.58 12.35 -4.29
C PHE A 36 -9.33 12.29 -5.80
N LYS A 37 -9.89 11.27 -6.43
CA LYS A 37 -9.97 11.16 -7.87
C LYS A 37 -11.27 10.43 -8.21
N LYS A 38 -12.10 11.06 -9.03
CA LYS A 38 -13.40 10.51 -9.39
C LYS A 38 -13.27 9.11 -9.99
N ASP A 39 -14.14 8.19 -9.56
CA ASP A 39 -14.21 6.80 -10.04
C ASP A 39 -12.94 5.98 -9.80
N HIS A 40 -12.10 6.42 -8.86
CA HIS A 40 -10.86 5.73 -8.52
C HIS A 40 -10.74 5.55 -7.02
N LEU A 41 -10.06 4.48 -6.63
CA LEU A 41 -9.57 4.29 -5.26
C LEU A 41 -8.11 4.72 -5.24
N LEU A 42 -7.76 5.58 -4.30
CA LEU A 42 -6.38 6.00 -4.11
C LEU A 42 -5.68 5.00 -3.17
N LEU A 43 -4.55 4.48 -3.64
CA LEU A 43 -3.76 3.50 -2.90
C LEU A 43 -2.42 4.12 -2.55
N GLN A 44 -2.23 4.41 -1.26
CA GLN A 44 -1.06 5.14 -0.79
C GLN A 44 0.17 4.25 -0.71
N PHE A 45 1.32 4.82 -1.10
CA PHE A 45 2.62 4.21 -0.87
C PHE A 45 2.86 4.07 0.63
N THR A 46 3.21 2.88 1.08
CA THR A 46 3.47 2.62 2.51
C THR A 46 4.76 3.28 3.02
N GLY A 47 5.65 3.68 2.12
CA GLY A 47 7.00 4.11 2.47
C GLY A 47 7.99 2.97 2.58
N LEU A 48 7.54 1.74 2.36
CA LEU A 48 8.34 0.54 2.48
C LEU A 48 8.48 -0.18 1.16
N TYR A 49 9.49 -1.04 1.08
CA TYR A 49 9.86 -1.74 -0.15
C TYR A 49 9.88 -3.24 0.11
N ASP A 50 9.67 -4.02 -0.95
CA ASP A 50 9.79 -5.46 -0.89
C ASP A 50 11.26 -5.90 -0.98
N LYS A 51 11.51 -7.20 -1.00
CA LYS A 51 12.87 -7.75 -1.03
C LYS A 51 13.65 -7.42 -2.30
N GLN A 52 12.97 -7.00 -3.36
CA GLN A 52 13.58 -6.62 -4.63
C GLN A 52 13.64 -5.10 -4.82
N GLY A 53 13.29 -4.32 -3.80
CA GLY A 53 13.28 -2.88 -3.87
C GLY A 53 12.05 -2.29 -4.55
N GLU A 54 11.01 -3.08 -4.76
CA GLU A 54 9.74 -2.58 -5.31
C GLU A 54 8.94 -1.86 -4.23
N GLU A 55 8.34 -0.74 -4.59
CA GLU A 55 7.49 0.03 -3.68
C GLU A 55 6.24 -0.76 -3.32
N VAL A 56 5.89 -0.77 -2.02
CA VAL A 56 4.69 -1.43 -1.52
C VAL A 56 3.61 -0.39 -1.25
N TYR A 57 2.43 -0.62 -1.82
CA TYR A 57 1.27 0.27 -1.68
C TYR A 57 0.17 -0.37 -0.86
N ASP A 58 -0.74 0.45 -0.37
CA ASP A 58 -1.95 0.01 0.31
C ASP A 58 -2.67 -1.04 -0.55
N MET A 59 -3.11 -2.12 0.06
CA MET A 59 -3.82 -3.24 -0.59
C MET A 59 -2.95 -4.05 -1.54
N ASP A 60 -1.63 -3.98 -1.42
CA ASP A 60 -0.75 -4.89 -2.15
C ASP A 60 -0.76 -6.28 -1.53
N VAL A 61 -0.63 -7.28 -2.40
CA VAL A 61 -0.46 -8.68 -2.00
C VAL A 61 1.02 -9.02 -2.15
N LEU A 62 1.60 -9.52 -1.07
CA LEU A 62 3.00 -9.90 -1.01
C LEU A 62 3.12 -11.40 -0.78
N LEU A 63 4.21 -11.99 -1.24
CA LEU A 63 4.47 -13.41 -1.11
C LEU A 63 5.64 -13.69 -0.17
N ILE A 64 5.46 -14.68 0.69
CA ILE A 64 6.54 -15.41 1.34
C ILE A 64 6.42 -16.83 0.81
N TYR A 65 7.33 -17.23 -0.08
CA TYR A 65 7.19 -18.46 -0.86
C TYR A 65 5.88 -18.42 -1.63
N SER A 66 4.96 -19.36 -1.39
CA SER A 66 3.64 -19.39 -2.04
C SER A 66 2.54 -18.77 -1.18
N ASP A 67 2.84 -18.39 0.05
CA ASP A 67 1.85 -17.81 0.95
C ASP A 67 1.61 -16.34 0.62
N LYS A 68 0.33 -15.96 0.57
CA LYS A 68 -0.10 -14.61 0.22
C LYS A 68 -0.47 -13.83 1.45
N TYR A 69 0.04 -12.59 1.52
CA TYR A 69 -0.25 -11.65 2.61
C TYR A 69 -0.74 -10.34 2.01
N LEU A 70 -1.75 -9.77 2.68
CA LEU A 70 -2.31 -8.47 2.29
C LEU A 70 -1.74 -7.39 3.17
N VAL A 71 -1.23 -6.32 2.56
CA VAL A 71 -0.79 -5.11 3.27
C VAL A 71 -1.93 -4.11 3.23
N PHE A 72 -2.25 -3.48 4.37
CA PHE A 72 -3.35 -2.54 4.45
C PHE A 72 -3.14 -1.54 5.58
N TRP A 73 -3.83 -0.42 5.51
CA TRP A 73 -3.89 0.57 6.58
C TRP A 73 -4.99 0.17 7.55
N ASP A 74 -4.65 0.11 8.84
CA ASP A 74 -5.64 -0.14 9.89
C ASP A 74 -5.94 1.17 10.63
N GLU A 75 -7.16 1.64 10.51
CA GLU A 75 -7.56 2.93 11.07
C GLU A 75 -7.58 2.93 12.60
N GLU A 76 -7.98 1.82 13.22
CA GLU A 76 -8.04 1.72 14.67
C GLU A 76 -6.65 1.83 15.29
N LYS A 77 -5.67 1.15 14.70
CA LYS A 77 -4.30 1.13 15.20
C LYS A 77 -3.43 2.23 14.60
N GLY A 78 -3.94 2.91 13.57
CA GLY A 78 -3.24 4.02 12.94
C GLY A 78 -1.93 3.64 12.30
N GLY A 79 -1.90 2.56 11.52
CA GLY A 79 -0.67 2.11 10.91
C GLY A 79 -0.85 1.10 9.79
N TRP A 80 0.30 0.75 9.17
CA TRP A 80 0.34 -0.28 8.15
C TRP A 80 0.48 -1.64 8.81
N PHE A 81 -0.35 -2.58 8.38
CA PHE A 81 -0.39 -3.94 8.87
C PHE A 81 -0.39 -4.93 7.71
N TYR A 82 -0.06 -6.18 7.99
CA TYR A 82 -0.22 -7.25 7.02
C TYR A 82 -0.85 -8.46 7.69
N SER A 83 -1.56 -9.24 6.91
CA SER A 83 -2.21 -10.45 7.39
C SER A 83 -2.21 -11.50 6.30
N PRO A 84 -2.35 -12.80 6.65
CA PRO A 84 -2.66 -13.80 5.64
C PRO A 84 -3.90 -13.37 4.85
N LEU A 85 -3.86 -13.54 3.53
CA LEU A 85 -4.95 -13.11 2.67
C LEU A 85 -6.30 -13.72 3.09
N GLU A 86 -6.27 -14.95 3.62
CA GLU A 86 -7.45 -15.67 4.02
C GLU A 86 -7.90 -15.38 5.45
N ASN A 87 -7.07 -14.74 6.26
CA ASN A 87 -7.38 -14.46 7.66
C ASN A 87 -6.92 -13.06 8.06
N ARG A 88 -7.74 -12.07 7.78
CA ARG A 88 -7.42 -10.66 8.02
C ARG A 88 -7.39 -10.29 9.50
N ALA A 89 -8.01 -11.09 10.36
CA ALA A 89 -7.96 -10.85 11.80
C ALA A 89 -6.59 -11.16 12.40
N ASN A 90 -5.81 -12.01 11.74
CA ASN A 90 -4.47 -12.36 12.19
C ASN A 90 -3.43 -11.40 11.60
N MET A 91 -3.49 -10.13 12.04
CA MET A 91 -2.65 -9.09 11.48
C MET A 91 -1.48 -8.71 12.38
N LEU A 92 -0.37 -8.35 11.74
CA LEU A 92 0.86 -7.89 12.38
C LEU A 92 1.29 -6.56 11.77
N PRO A 93 2.00 -5.72 12.54
CA PRO A 93 2.53 -4.48 11.97
C PRO A 93 3.44 -4.77 10.78
N PHE A 94 3.25 -4.01 9.71
CA PHE A 94 4.09 -4.10 8.52
C PHE A 94 5.23 -3.10 8.64
N ARG A 95 6.45 -3.62 8.78
CA ARG A 95 7.67 -2.84 9.01
C ARG A 95 8.68 -3.11 7.91
N GLU A 96 9.72 -2.29 7.86
CA GLU A 96 10.82 -2.47 6.92
C GLU A 96 11.40 -3.90 6.99
N THR A 97 11.54 -4.44 8.20
CA THR A 97 12.07 -5.80 8.41
C THR A 97 11.16 -6.88 7.85
N ASP A 98 9.88 -6.60 7.69
CA ASP A 98 8.92 -7.54 7.09
C ASP A 98 8.98 -7.46 5.57
N GLY A 99 8.98 -6.25 5.02
CA GLY A 99 8.99 -6.03 3.58
C GLY A 99 10.18 -6.67 2.89
N VAL A 100 11.37 -6.61 3.51
CA VAL A 100 12.59 -7.17 2.92
C VAL A 100 12.59 -8.70 2.80
N LYS A 101 11.63 -9.36 3.45
CA LYS A 101 11.44 -10.81 3.37
C LYS A 101 10.38 -11.22 2.38
N MET A 102 9.65 -10.28 1.84
CA MET A 102 8.46 -10.53 1.02
C MET A 102 8.67 -10.01 -0.40
N LYS A 103 8.00 -10.65 -1.36
CA LYS A 103 8.00 -10.22 -2.75
C LYS A 103 6.63 -9.70 -3.12
N ARG A 104 6.58 -8.47 -3.68
CA ARG A 104 5.32 -7.94 -4.17
C ARG A 104 4.83 -8.78 -5.35
N PHE A 105 3.55 -9.14 -5.30
CA PHE A 105 2.91 -9.95 -6.33
C PHE A 105 1.99 -9.09 -7.21
N CYS A 106 0.98 -8.47 -6.60
CA CYS A 106 0.00 -7.63 -7.32
C CYS A 106 -0.78 -6.80 -6.29
N SER A 107 -1.63 -5.90 -6.78
CA SER A 107 -2.64 -5.29 -5.92
C SER A 107 -3.77 -6.28 -5.65
N TYR A 108 -4.37 -6.21 -4.46
CA TYR A 108 -5.54 -7.01 -4.13
C TYR A 108 -6.65 -6.85 -5.17
N PHE A 109 -6.80 -5.64 -5.71
CA PHE A 109 -7.85 -5.36 -6.70
C PHE A 109 -7.60 -6.02 -8.05
N GLU A 110 -6.37 -6.45 -8.32
CA GLU A 110 -6.03 -7.19 -9.53
C GLU A 110 -6.32 -8.68 -9.40
N LEU A 111 -6.61 -9.16 -8.19
CA LEU A 111 -7.05 -10.53 -7.95
C LEU A 111 -8.53 -10.64 -8.29
N SER A 112 -8.88 -11.46 -9.22
CA SER A 112 -10.29 -11.62 -9.57
C SER A 112 -10.61 -13.03 -10.02
#